data_04dd13ddce0182a91ac19fe4b2386d09
#
_entry.id   04dd13ddce0182a91ac19fe4b2386d09
#
_cell.length_a   1.000
_cell.length_b   1.000
_cell.length_c   1.000
_cell.angle_alpha   90.00
_cell.angle_beta   90.00
_cell.angle_gamma   90.00
#
_symmetry.space_group_name_H-M   'P 1'
#
loop_
_entity.id
_entity.type
_entity.pdbx_description
1 polymer ?
#
loop_
_entity_poly.entity_id
_entity_poly.type
_entity_poly.pdbx_seq_one_letter_code
_entity_poly.pdbx_strand_id
1 'polypeptide(L)'
;YLLSHLNLSYFDIGRDLEKLDNKSPVVIYTHGWAGEKIFATDQLITIASQGYVVVALDHTGLAMFTELPSGTIYNTGATENSSKVYDVMYEMSLDIENTISYLENNNYYANFSDISLIGHSTGGGSAYLYCLRNNCNSLILQDPLFVPLLEEIGTIDLVTDSYFIYSENWYNGNEDINKLTEIEVYRNYVTNKDLANGYYLTESAH
;
A
#
# COMPACT_ATOMS: atom_id res chain seq x y z
N TYR A 1 16.55 -15.27 16.15
CA TYR A 1 17.31 -14.08 16.59
C TYR A 1 17.42 -12.97 15.52
N LEU A 2 16.98 -13.23 14.27
CA LEU A 2 17.08 -12.23 13.19
C LEU A 2 16.30 -10.94 13.51
N LEU A 3 15.17 -11.06 14.20
CA LEU A 3 14.30 -9.94 14.55
C LEU A 3 14.38 -9.52 16.02
N SER A 4 15.39 -9.98 16.76
CA SER A 4 15.54 -9.65 18.19
C SER A 4 15.72 -8.14 18.45
N HIS A 5 16.22 -7.39 17.47
CA HIS A 5 16.34 -5.94 17.55
C HIS A 5 14.99 -5.23 17.61
N LEU A 6 13.92 -5.81 17.05
CA LEU A 6 12.57 -5.23 17.10
C LEU A 6 12.02 -5.16 18.53
N ASN A 7 12.44 -6.06 19.40
CA ASN A 7 12.09 -6.02 20.82
C ASN A 7 12.74 -4.84 21.58
N LEU A 8 13.75 -4.21 20.97
CA LEU A 8 14.44 -3.04 21.52
C LEU A 8 13.92 -1.73 20.92
N SER A 9 13.06 -1.82 19.91
CA SER A 9 12.46 -0.64 19.30
C SER A 9 11.42 -0.05 20.25
N TYR A 10 11.59 1.23 20.57
CA TYR A 10 10.67 1.97 21.40
C TYR A 10 10.05 3.11 20.60
N PHE A 11 8.73 3.15 20.58
CA PHE A 11 7.96 4.23 19.96
C PHE A 11 7.27 5.02 21.06
N ASP A 12 7.42 6.34 21.04
CA ASP A 12 6.73 7.25 21.97
C ASP A 12 5.28 7.44 21.49
N ILE A 13 4.46 6.42 21.71
CA ILE A 13 3.04 6.40 21.35
C ILE A 13 2.19 6.05 22.56
N GLY A 14 1.07 6.74 22.72
CA GLY A 14 0.06 6.36 23.70
C GLY A 14 -0.81 5.20 23.19
N ARG A 15 -1.31 4.38 24.11
CA ARG A 15 -2.31 3.35 23.81
C ARG A 15 -3.66 3.77 24.37
N ASP A 16 -4.72 3.39 23.67
CA ASP A 16 -6.12 3.62 24.11
C ASP A 16 -6.40 5.08 24.49
N LEU A 17 -5.83 6.01 23.73
CA LEU A 17 -6.02 7.44 23.94
C LEU A 17 -7.47 7.85 23.66
N GLU A 18 -7.90 8.94 24.28
CA GLU A 18 -9.20 9.54 24.00
C GLU A 18 -9.28 9.96 22.52
N LYS A 19 -10.46 9.76 21.94
CA LYS A 19 -10.73 10.16 20.56
C LYS A 19 -10.72 11.69 20.44
N LEU A 20 -10.21 12.16 19.31
CA LEU A 20 -10.29 13.58 18.98
C LEU A 20 -11.74 13.99 18.72
N ASP A 21 -12.10 15.23 19.06
CA ASP A 21 -13.45 15.76 18.84
C ASP A 21 -13.79 15.98 17.36
N ASN A 22 -12.78 16.09 16.50
CA ASN A 22 -12.94 16.31 15.08
C ASN A 22 -12.72 15.02 14.28
N LYS A 23 -13.54 14.81 13.25
CA LYS A 23 -13.32 13.73 12.28
C LYS A 23 -12.10 14.07 11.41
N SER A 24 -11.03 13.33 11.62
CA SER A 24 -9.78 13.46 10.85
C SER A 24 -9.85 12.68 9.54
N PRO A 25 -9.16 13.15 8.48
CA PRO A 25 -9.03 12.38 7.25
C PRO A 25 -8.32 11.05 7.50
N VAL A 26 -8.56 10.08 6.61
CA VAL A 26 -8.06 8.71 6.76
C VAL A 26 -6.91 8.47 5.79
N VAL A 27 -5.85 7.85 6.28
CA VAL A 27 -4.78 7.27 5.46
C VAL A 27 -4.76 5.77 5.66
N ILE A 28 -4.86 5.02 4.58
CA ILE A 28 -4.77 3.55 4.60
C ILE A 28 -3.43 3.13 4.00
N TYR A 29 -2.70 2.30 4.73
CA TYR A 29 -1.46 1.70 4.29
C TYR A 29 -1.67 0.22 3.94
N THR A 30 -1.16 -0.18 2.78
CA THR A 30 -1.17 -1.55 2.27
C THR A 30 0.25 -1.97 1.87
N HIS A 31 0.71 -3.09 2.45
CA HIS A 31 2.08 -3.59 2.29
C HIS A 31 2.27 -4.38 0.98
N GLY A 32 3.52 -4.63 0.60
CA GLY A 32 3.90 -5.50 -0.50
C GLY A 32 3.79 -7.00 -0.16
N TRP A 33 4.11 -7.85 -1.15
CA TRP A 33 4.15 -9.29 -0.98
C TRP A 33 5.12 -9.70 0.14
N ALA A 34 4.67 -10.59 1.03
CA ALA A 34 5.40 -10.99 2.23
C ALA A 34 5.85 -9.82 3.13
N GLY A 35 5.28 -8.62 2.94
CA GLY A 35 5.46 -7.50 3.84
C GLY A 35 4.58 -7.60 5.08
N GLU A 36 4.65 -6.58 5.90
CA GLU A 36 3.81 -6.40 7.09
C GLU A 36 3.55 -4.93 7.35
N LYS A 37 2.43 -4.62 8.01
CA LYS A 37 2.10 -3.25 8.41
C LYS A 37 3.17 -2.59 9.27
N ILE A 38 3.91 -3.39 10.07
CA ILE A 38 4.93 -2.88 10.99
C ILE A 38 6.16 -2.31 10.29
N PHE A 39 6.42 -2.69 9.03
CA PHE A 39 7.59 -2.21 8.29
C PHE A 39 7.53 -0.72 7.97
N ALA A 40 6.33 -0.15 7.92
CA ALA A 40 6.10 1.28 7.71
C ALA A 40 5.85 2.07 9.01
N THR A 41 6.10 1.51 10.18
CA THR A 41 5.69 2.09 11.48
C THR A 41 6.13 3.54 11.66
N ASP A 42 7.39 3.88 11.38
CA ASP A 42 7.90 5.26 11.53
C ASP A 42 7.17 6.25 10.63
N GLN A 43 6.93 5.86 9.37
CA GLN A 43 6.17 6.65 8.41
C GLN A 43 4.74 6.87 8.90
N LEU A 44 4.08 5.80 9.34
CA LEU A 44 2.68 5.83 9.76
C LEU A 44 2.48 6.63 11.04
N ILE A 45 3.38 6.51 12.02
CA ILE A 45 3.37 7.34 13.23
C ILE A 45 3.55 8.82 12.88
N THR A 46 4.46 9.12 11.96
CA THR A 46 4.69 10.50 11.51
C THR A 46 3.42 11.09 10.89
N ILE A 47 2.73 10.34 10.03
CA ILE A 47 1.46 10.77 9.42
C ILE A 47 0.37 10.96 10.49
N ALA A 48 0.24 9.99 11.40
CA ALA A 48 -0.73 10.09 12.49
C ALA A 48 -0.49 11.32 13.38
N SER A 49 0.79 11.68 13.62
CA SER A 49 1.15 12.87 14.40
C SER A 49 0.72 14.20 13.75
N GLN A 50 0.41 14.18 12.45
CA GLN A 50 -0.12 15.33 11.72
C GLN A 50 -1.66 15.42 11.76
N GLY A 51 -2.31 14.55 12.52
CA GLY A 51 -3.75 14.59 12.73
C GLY A 51 -4.57 13.69 11.81
N TYR A 52 -3.94 12.78 11.09
CA TYR A 52 -4.64 11.76 10.30
C TYR A 52 -5.02 10.54 11.14
N VAL A 53 -6.14 9.92 10.80
CA VAL A 53 -6.42 8.55 11.24
C VAL A 53 -5.71 7.60 10.29
N VAL A 54 -4.76 6.83 10.81
CA VAL A 54 -3.98 5.89 10.00
C VAL A 54 -4.45 4.47 10.25
N VAL A 55 -4.75 3.75 9.18
CA VAL A 55 -5.16 2.34 9.19
C VAL A 55 -4.14 1.53 8.40
N ALA A 56 -3.45 0.63 9.07
CA ALA A 56 -2.47 -0.25 8.44
C ALA A 56 -2.98 -1.69 8.40
N LEU A 57 -2.99 -2.28 7.22
CA LEU A 57 -3.53 -3.61 6.97
C LEU A 57 -2.43 -4.67 6.94
N ASP A 58 -2.72 -5.87 7.48
CA ASP A 58 -2.04 -7.10 7.10
C ASP A 58 -3.00 -7.94 6.27
N HIS A 59 -2.66 -8.18 5.02
CA HIS A 59 -3.45 -9.01 4.11
C HIS A 59 -3.22 -10.48 4.43
N THR A 60 -4.25 -11.14 4.96
CA THR A 60 -4.15 -12.52 5.45
C THR A 60 -3.72 -13.50 4.35
N GLY A 61 -2.66 -14.27 4.61
CA GLY A 61 -2.08 -15.21 3.66
C GLY A 61 -1.06 -14.57 2.69
N LEU A 62 -1.00 -13.24 2.62
CA LEU A 62 -0.04 -12.48 1.82
C LEU A 62 1.02 -11.79 2.70
N ALA A 63 0.64 -11.26 3.85
CA ALA A 63 1.57 -10.81 4.87
C ALA A 63 2.50 -11.96 5.28
N MET A 64 3.71 -11.65 5.74
CA MET A 64 4.66 -12.67 6.21
C MET A 64 3.99 -13.62 7.20
N PHE A 65 3.21 -13.07 8.11
CA PHE A 65 2.26 -13.80 8.94
C PHE A 65 1.11 -12.88 9.38
N THR A 66 -0.04 -13.45 9.69
CA THR A 66 -1.18 -12.75 10.28
C THR A 66 -1.62 -13.49 11.54
N GLU A 67 -1.65 -12.82 12.67
CA GLU A 67 -2.15 -13.38 13.93
C GLU A 67 -3.66 -13.16 14.03
N LEU A 68 -4.40 -14.26 14.14
CA LEU A 68 -5.85 -14.27 14.34
C LEU A 68 -6.17 -14.97 15.65
N PRO A 69 -7.35 -14.73 16.25
CA PRO A 69 -7.79 -15.48 17.44
C PRO A 69 -7.81 -17.01 17.25
N SER A 70 -7.94 -17.47 16.00
CA SER A 70 -7.94 -18.88 15.62
C SER A 70 -6.54 -19.48 15.42
N GLY A 71 -5.49 -18.65 15.41
CA GLY A 71 -4.09 -19.03 15.16
C GLY A 71 -3.39 -18.16 14.14
N THR A 72 -2.13 -18.44 13.89
CA THR A 72 -1.30 -17.68 12.96
C THR A 72 -1.40 -18.25 11.54
N ILE A 73 -1.64 -17.40 10.56
CA ILE A 73 -1.59 -17.73 9.14
C ILE A 73 -0.30 -17.14 8.55
N TYR A 74 0.49 -17.97 7.91
CA TYR A 74 1.73 -17.56 7.25
C TYR A 74 1.53 -17.31 5.76
N ASN A 75 2.42 -16.53 5.16
CA ASN A 75 2.46 -16.32 3.72
C ASN A 75 2.47 -17.65 2.97
N THR A 76 1.64 -17.74 1.93
CA THR A 76 1.48 -18.97 1.13
C THR A 76 2.52 -19.10 0.00
N GLY A 77 3.46 -18.16 -0.07
CA GLY A 77 4.51 -18.11 -1.08
C GLY A 77 4.13 -17.29 -2.32
N ALA A 78 5.15 -16.80 -3.01
CA ALA A 78 4.99 -16.04 -4.25
C ALA A 78 4.51 -16.92 -5.41
N THR A 79 3.83 -16.32 -6.37
CA THR A 79 3.47 -16.94 -7.64
C THR A 79 4.23 -16.26 -8.78
N GLU A 80 4.75 -17.06 -9.73
CA GLU A 80 5.38 -16.54 -10.95
C GLU A 80 4.34 -16.20 -12.05
N ASN A 81 3.09 -16.54 -11.84
CA ASN A 81 2.02 -16.27 -12.79
C ASN A 81 1.45 -14.87 -12.57
N SER A 82 1.65 -13.96 -13.50
CA SER A 82 1.22 -12.56 -13.43
C SER A 82 -0.30 -12.39 -13.28
N SER A 83 -1.12 -13.23 -13.91
CA SER A 83 -2.58 -13.18 -13.73
C SER A 83 -2.98 -13.48 -12.29
N LYS A 84 -2.27 -14.41 -11.63
CA LYS A 84 -2.51 -14.69 -10.20
C LYS A 84 -2.03 -13.55 -9.30
N VAL A 85 -0.99 -12.82 -9.70
CA VAL A 85 -0.56 -11.62 -8.96
C VAL A 85 -1.61 -10.52 -9.07
N TYR A 86 -2.22 -10.34 -10.24
CA TYR A 86 -3.35 -9.44 -10.41
C TYR A 86 -4.52 -9.83 -9.50
N ASP A 87 -4.92 -11.11 -9.48
CA ASP A 87 -6.00 -11.61 -8.61
C ASP A 87 -5.71 -11.29 -7.13
N VAL A 88 -4.46 -11.50 -6.70
CA VAL A 88 -4.03 -11.15 -5.33
C VAL A 88 -4.17 -9.66 -5.05
N MET A 89 -3.71 -8.79 -5.97
CA MET A 89 -3.89 -7.35 -5.81
C MET A 89 -5.36 -6.93 -5.77
N TYR A 90 -6.19 -7.62 -6.55
CA TYR A 90 -7.63 -7.39 -6.55
C TYR A 90 -8.25 -7.75 -5.20
N GLU A 91 -7.92 -8.93 -4.64
CA GLU A 91 -8.35 -9.34 -3.30
C GLU A 91 -7.86 -8.38 -2.21
N MET A 92 -6.59 -7.96 -2.25
CA MET A 92 -6.08 -6.92 -1.34
C MET A 92 -6.90 -5.63 -1.43
N SER A 93 -7.32 -5.25 -2.62
CA SER A 93 -8.15 -4.05 -2.81
C SER A 93 -9.57 -4.21 -2.26
N LEU A 94 -10.10 -5.43 -2.20
CA LEU A 94 -11.34 -5.75 -1.49
C LEU A 94 -11.15 -5.73 0.03
N ASP A 95 -10.00 -6.15 0.54
CA ASP A 95 -9.68 -6.02 1.97
C ASP A 95 -9.69 -4.55 2.42
N ILE A 96 -9.17 -3.64 1.59
CA ILE A 96 -9.24 -2.20 1.85
C ILE A 96 -10.71 -1.76 1.94
N GLU A 97 -11.54 -2.12 0.96
CA GLU A 97 -12.96 -1.77 0.89
C GLU A 97 -13.74 -2.32 2.10
N ASN A 98 -13.51 -3.59 2.43
CA ASN A 98 -14.14 -4.24 3.58
C ASN A 98 -13.73 -3.58 4.91
N THR A 99 -12.46 -3.20 5.05
CA THR A 99 -11.96 -2.51 6.23
C THR A 99 -12.61 -1.15 6.41
N ILE A 100 -12.70 -0.35 5.35
CA ILE A 100 -13.39 0.95 5.39
C ILE A 100 -14.85 0.76 5.79
N SER A 101 -15.55 -0.15 5.13
CA SER A 101 -16.95 -0.45 5.43
C SER A 101 -17.16 -0.89 6.88
N TYR A 102 -16.24 -1.72 7.41
CA TYR A 102 -16.28 -2.14 8.80
C TYR A 102 -16.10 -0.96 9.76
N LEU A 103 -15.11 -0.09 9.51
CA LEU A 103 -14.82 1.06 10.35
C LEU A 103 -15.97 2.08 10.36
N GLU A 104 -16.56 2.36 9.19
CA GLU A 104 -17.73 3.22 9.08
C GLU A 104 -18.93 2.67 9.86
N ASN A 105 -19.25 1.40 9.68
CA ASN A 105 -20.39 0.75 10.33
C ASN A 105 -20.23 0.61 11.85
N ASN A 106 -18.99 0.62 12.35
CA ASN A 106 -18.70 0.55 13.78
C ASN A 106 -18.43 1.93 14.41
N ASN A 107 -18.82 3.01 13.72
CA ASN A 107 -18.72 4.38 14.23
C ASN A 107 -17.30 4.80 14.68
N TYR A 108 -16.29 4.34 13.96
CA TYR A 108 -14.94 4.87 14.16
C TYR A 108 -14.90 6.36 13.84
N TYR A 109 -14.25 7.12 14.70
CA TYR A 109 -14.26 8.59 14.63
C TYR A 109 -13.25 9.09 13.60
N ALA A 110 -13.62 9.00 12.33
CA ALA A 110 -12.80 9.38 11.20
C ALA A 110 -13.66 9.94 10.05
N ASN A 111 -13.05 10.67 9.14
CA ASN A 111 -13.71 11.18 7.94
C ASN A 111 -13.48 10.24 6.76
N PHE A 112 -14.33 9.24 6.59
CA PHE A 112 -14.24 8.27 5.51
C PHE A 112 -14.64 8.83 4.12
N SER A 113 -15.06 10.09 4.02
CA SER A 113 -15.20 10.77 2.72
C SER A 113 -13.89 11.42 2.26
N ASP A 114 -12.84 11.38 3.07
CA ASP A 114 -11.52 11.95 2.84
C ASP A 114 -10.47 10.86 3.09
N ILE A 115 -10.30 9.97 2.12
CA ILE A 115 -9.42 8.81 2.21
C ILE A 115 -8.26 8.97 1.23
N SER A 116 -7.05 8.83 1.72
CA SER A 116 -5.84 8.68 0.93
C SER A 116 -5.22 7.31 1.16
N LEU A 117 -4.54 6.78 0.16
CA LEU A 117 -3.90 5.47 0.25
C LEU A 117 -2.38 5.58 0.08
N ILE A 118 -1.66 4.73 0.81
CA ILE A 118 -0.23 4.49 0.63
C ILE A 118 -0.07 3.01 0.35
N GLY A 119 0.53 2.67 -0.80
CA GLY A 119 0.77 1.29 -1.18
C GLY A 119 2.22 1.04 -1.58
N HIS A 120 2.81 -0.03 -1.06
CA HIS A 120 4.15 -0.48 -1.41
C HIS A 120 4.08 -1.73 -2.30
N SER A 121 4.83 -1.77 -3.38
CA SER A 121 4.96 -2.94 -4.26
C SER A 121 3.59 -3.47 -4.74
N THR A 122 3.20 -4.73 -4.45
CA THR A 122 1.84 -5.27 -4.71
C THR A 122 0.76 -4.46 -4.02
N GLY A 123 1.05 -3.90 -2.83
CA GLY A 123 0.16 -2.96 -2.15
C GLY A 123 -0.08 -1.68 -2.95
N GLY A 124 0.92 -1.21 -3.72
CA GLY A 124 0.73 -0.10 -4.65
C GLY A 124 -0.28 -0.41 -5.74
N GLY A 125 -0.20 -1.61 -6.33
CA GLY A 125 -1.18 -2.09 -7.30
C GLY A 125 -2.59 -2.22 -6.70
N SER A 126 -2.70 -2.75 -5.49
CA SER A 126 -3.99 -2.91 -4.81
C SER A 126 -4.62 -1.57 -4.42
N ALA A 127 -3.82 -0.62 -3.94
CA ALA A 127 -4.27 0.75 -3.64
C ALA A 127 -4.79 1.46 -4.90
N TYR A 128 -4.08 1.31 -6.03
CA TYR A 128 -4.54 1.81 -7.32
C TYR A 128 -5.88 1.17 -7.74
N LEU A 129 -6.00 -0.16 -7.65
CA LEU A 129 -7.25 -0.87 -7.98
C LEU A 129 -8.42 -0.43 -7.09
N TYR A 130 -8.16 -0.13 -5.83
CA TYR A 130 -9.18 0.46 -4.95
C TYR A 130 -9.62 1.83 -5.46
N CYS A 131 -8.69 2.76 -5.71
CA CYS A 131 -9.01 4.11 -6.18
C CYS A 131 -9.68 4.13 -7.56
N LEU A 132 -9.38 3.15 -8.41
CA LEU A 132 -10.04 3.01 -9.72
C LEU A 132 -11.54 2.69 -9.60
N ARG A 133 -11.94 1.99 -8.54
CA ARG A 133 -13.33 1.60 -8.29
C ARG A 133 -14.05 2.49 -7.29
N ASN A 134 -13.30 3.19 -6.45
CA ASN A 134 -13.81 4.00 -5.36
C ASN A 134 -13.19 5.39 -5.40
N ASN A 135 -13.82 6.37 -4.80
CA ASN A 135 -13.23 7.68 -4.65
C ASN A 135 -12.12 7.65 -3.60
N CYS A 136 -10.95 8.18 -3.93
CA CYS A 136 -9.89 8.50 -2.97
C CYS A 136 -9.32 9.90 -3.26
N ASN A 137 -8.80 10.56 -2.24
CA ASN A 137 -8.28 11.93 -2.34
C ASN A 137 -6.89 11.98 -2.97
N SER A 138 -6.03 11.05 -2.56
CA SER A 138 -4.68 10.93 -3.11
C SER A 138 -4.16 9.51 -2.98
N LEU A 139 -3.15 9.20 -3.79
CA LEU A 139 -2.54 7.89 -3.88
C LEU A 139 -1.02 8.04 -3.83
N ILE A 140 -0.39 7.46 -2.80
CA ILE A 140 1.06 7.41 -2.65
C ILE A 140 1.52 5.99 -2.99
N LEU A 141 2.34 5.88 -4.02
CA LEU A 141 2.80 4.64 -4.62
C LEU A 141 4.30 4.48 -4.41
N GLN A 142 4.67 3.62 -3.49
CA GLN A 142 6.07 3.33 -3.15
C GLN A 142 6.48 2.06 -3.91
N ASP A 143 7.39 2.20 -4.86
CA ASP A 143 7.83 1.10 -5.72
C ASP A 143 6.66 0.23 -6.24
N PRO A 144 5.60 0.82 -6.82
CA PRO A 144 4.39 0.08 -7.15
C PRO A 144 4.67 -1.03 -8.17
N LEU A 145 3.99 -2.15 -8.02
CA LEU A 145 4.01 -3.26 -8.99
C LEU A 145 2.83 -3.10 -9.96
N PHE A 146 3.09 -2.63 -11.17
CA PHE A 146 2.06 -2.36 -12.17
C PHE A 146 2.10 -3.30 -13.39
N VAL A 147 3.21 -4.00 -13.63
CA VAL A 147 3.31 -4.90 -14.78
C VAL A 147 2.16 -5.92 -14.82
N PRO A 148 1.82 -6.64 -13.73
CA PRO A 148 0.68 -7.56 -13.76
C PRO A 148 -0.66 -6.89 -13.98
N LEU A 149 -0.84 -5.64 -13.51
CA LEU A 149 -2.06 -4.88 -13.80
C LEU A 149 -2.14 -4.54 -15.28
N LEU A 150 -1.04 -4.07 -15.87
CA LEU A 150 -0.99 -3.68 -17.27
C LEU A 150 -1.38 -4.84 -18.21
N GLU A 151 -0.96 -6.06 -17.90
CA GLU A 151 -1.31 -7.26 -18.66
C GLU A 151 -2.82 -7.53 -18.68
N GLU A 152 -3.54 -7.17 -17.60
CA GLU A 152 -4.98 -7.39 -17.47
C GLU A 152 -5.83 -6.20 -17.94
N ILE A 153 -5.41 -4.96 -17.63
CA ILE A 153 -6.23 -3.77 -17.90
C ILE A 153 -5.72 -2.90 -19.05
N GLY A 154 -4.52 -3.17 -19.58
CA GLY A 154 -3.94 -2.55 -20.78
C GLY A 154 -3.35 -1.15 -20.59
N THR A 155 -3.84 -0.36 -19.65
CA THR A 155 -3.33 0.99 -19.32
C THR A 155 -3.54 1.31 -17.86
N ILE A 156 -2.68 2.15 -17.30
CA ILE A 156 -2.80 2.66 -15.92
C ILE A 156 -3.35 4.08 -15.98
N ASP A 157 -4.64 4.24 -15.87
CA ASP A 157 -5.31 5.53 -15.94
C ASP A 157 -5.43 6.15 -14.54
N LEU A 158 -4.72 7.26 -14.30
CA LEU A 158 -4.77 7.93 -12.99
C LEU A 158 -6.12 8.65 -12.82
N VAL A 159 -6.77 8.38 -11.71
CA VAL A 159 -8.09 8.92 -11.36
C VAL A 159 -8.04 9.95 -10.23
N THR A 160 -6.87 10.11 -9.59
CA THR A 160 -6.64 11.05 -8.50
C THR A 160 -5.17 11.48 -8.47
N ASP A 161 -4.86 12.53 -7.71
CA ASP A 161 -3.48 12.96 -7.48
C ASP A 161 -2.64 11.80 -6.94
N SER A 162 -1.62 11.43 -7.70
CA SER A 162 -0.79 10.25 -7.46
C SER A 162 0.68 10.62 -7.31
N TYR A 163 1.31 10.11 -6.27
CA TYR A 163 2.71 10.36 -5.92
C TYR A 163 3.49 9.07 -6.07
N PHE A 164 4.35 9.00 -7.07
CA PHE A 164 5.21 7.86 -7.34
C PHE A 164 6.56 8.06 -6.65
N ILE A 165 6.92 7.15 -5.76
CA ILE A 165 8.21 7.17 -5.08
C ILE A 165 8.94 5.89 -5.50
N TYR A 166 10.04 6.05 -6.25
CA TYR A 166 10.83 4.94 -6.74
C TYR A 166 12.16 4.84 -6.01
N SER A 167 12.48 3.67 -5.50
CA SER A 167 13.83 3.32 -5.10
C SER A 167 14.73 3.16 -6.33
N GLU A 168 16.03 3.30 -6.12
CA GLU A 168 17.01 3.20 -7.21
C GLU A 168 16.96 1.84 -7.91
N ASN A 169 16.87 0.75 -7.13
CA ASN A 169 16.82 -0.59 -7.69
C ASN A 169 15.52 -0.83 -8.47
N TRP A 170 14.39 -0.34 -7.98
CA TRP A 170 13.11 -0.51 -8.67
C TRP A 170 13.01 0.34 -9.93
N TYR A 171 13.55 1.55 -9.88
CA TYR A 171 13.60 2.46 -11.03
C TYR A 171 14.46 1.93 -12.16
N ASN A 172 15.66 1.43 -11.86
CA ASN A 172 16.60 0.91 -12.86
C ASN A 172 16.16 -0.44 -13.45
N GLY A 173 15.21 -1.12 -12.79
CA GLY A 173 14.68 -2.41 -13.22
C GLY A 173 15.60 -3.58 -12.90
N ASN A 174 15.13 -4.78 -13.20
CA ASN A 174 15.91 -6.00 -13.11
C ASN A 174 16.86 -6.14 -14.32
N GLU A 175 17.93 -6.88 -14.14
CA GLU A 175 18.92 -7.20 -15.20
C GLU A 175 18.34 -8.00 -16.38
N ASP A 176 17.09 -8.47 -16.29
CA ASP A 176 16.42 -9.21 -17.35
C ASP A 176 15.87 -8.23 -18.40
N ILE A 177 16.67 -8.01 -19.45
CA ILE A 177 16.38 -7.12 -20.59
C ILE A 177 15.10 -7.50 -21.38
N ASN A 178 14.50 -8.65 -21.12
CA ASN A 178 13.30 -9.11 -21.82
C ASN A 178 12.01 -8.83 -21.04
N LYS A 179 12.11 -8.31 -19.82
CA LYS A 179 10.94 -7.96 -19.01
C LYS A 179 10.71 -6.46 -18.99
N LEU A 180 9.45 -6.08 -19.14
CA LEU A 180 9.01 -4.71 -18.97
C LEU A 180 9.29 -4.25 -17.53
N THR A 181 9.96 -3.13 -17.38
CA THR A 181 10.26 -2.53 -16.08
C THR A 181 9.13 -1.63 -15.60
N GLU A 182 8.99 -1.43 -14.29
CA GLU A 182 7.96 -0.56 -13.74
C GLU A 182 8.11 0.90 -14.18
N ILE A 183 9.34 1.36 -14.41
CA ILE A 183 9.55 2.71 -14.95
C ILE A 183 9.12 2.84 -16.42
N GLU A 184 9.25 1.76 -17.22
CA GLU A 184 8.72 1.74 -18.57
C GLU A 184 7.18 1.72 -18.57
N VAL A 185 6.56 1.02 -17.63
CA VAL A 185 5.10 1.10 -17.40
C VAL A 185 4.71 2.54 -17.11
N TYR A 186 5.37 3.19 -16.16
CA TYR A 186 5.11 4.59 -15.84
C TYR A 186 5.26 5.50 -17.06
N ARG A 187 6.33 5.34 -17.84
CA ARG A 187 6.61 6.21 -19.00
C ARG A 187 5.62 6.04 -20.14
N ASN A 188 5.26 4.79 -20.43
CA ASN A 188 4.60 4.42 -21.68
C ASN A 188 3.11 4.13 -21.54
N TYR A 189 2.67 3.70 -20.35
CA TYR A 189 1.32 3.16 -20.15
C TYR A 189 0.51 3.88 -19.07
N VAL A 190 1.15 4.72 -18.23
CA VAL A 190 0.42 5.59 -17.31
C VAL A 190 -0.14 6.77 -18.09
N THR A 191 -1.44 6.99 -17.98
CA THR A 191 -2.19 8.10 -18.58
C THR A 191 -2.62 9.12 -17.54
N ASN A 192 -3.16 10.26 -17.96
CA ASN A 192 -3.54 11.36 -17.06
C ASN A 192 -2.37 11.85 -16.18
N LYS A 193 -1.18 11.98 -16.80
CA LYS A 193 0.06 12.32 -16.08
C LYS A 193 0.06 13.68 -15.39
N ASP A 194 -0.91 14.54 -15.69
CA ASP A 194 -1.11 15.79 -14.95
C ASP A 194 -1.45 15.56 -13.48
N LEU A 195 -1.94 14.34 -13.15
CA LEU A 195 -2.19 13.87 -11.80
C LEU A 195 -0.96 13.17 -11.16
N ALA A 196 0.14 13.02 -11.89
CA ALA A 196 1.31 12.29 -11.45
C ALA A 196 2.41 13.20 -10.91
N ASN A 197 2.91 12.89 -9.72
CA ASN A 197 4.10 13.47 -9.12
C ASN A 197 5.13 12.36 -8.89
N GLY A 198 6.31 12.46 -9.50
CA GLY A 198 7.34 11.42 -9.42
C GLY A 198 8.53 11.83 -8.55
N TYR A 199 8.98 10.94 -7.69
CA TYR A 199 10.16 11.07 -6.84
C TYR A 199 11.08 9.87 -7.01
N TYR A 200 12.38 10.12 -6.99
CA TYR A 200 13.41 9.11 -7.12
C TYR A 200 14.36 9.18 -5.93
N LEU A 201 14.53 8.06 -5.26
CA LEU A 201 15.40 7.93 -4.10
C LEU A 201 16.70 7.22 -4.52
N THR A 202 17.82 7.95 -4.45
CA THR A 202 19.15 7.39 -4.73
C THR A 202 19.65 6.51 -3.59
N GLU A 203 20.52 5.56 -3.91
CA GLU A 203 21.14 4.64 -2.93
C GLU A 203 20.13 3.87 -2.08
N SER A 204 18.94 3.59 -2.65
CA SER A 204 17.85 2.90 -1.98
C SER A 204 17.53 1.56 -2.66
N ALA A 205 16.98 0.63 -1.89
CA ALA A 205 16.49 -0.66 -2.36
C ALA A 205 14.96 -0.73 -2.22
N HIS A 206 14.37 -1.65 -3.01
CA HIS A 206 12.94 -1.95 -2.97
C HIS A 206 12.46 -2.48 -1.61
#